data_58447a336414efaf591e6fe0e3333465
#
_entry.id   58447a336414efaf591e6fe0e3333465
#
_cell.length_a   1.000
_cell.length_b   1.000
_cell.length_c   1.000
_cell.angle_alpha   90.00
_cell.angle_beta   90.00
_cell.angle_gamma   90.00
#
_symmetry.space_group_name_H-M   'P 1'
#
loop_
_entity.id
_entity.type
_entity.pdbx_description
1 polymer ?
#
loop_
_entity_poly.entity_id
_entity_poly.type
_entity_poly.pdbx_seq_one_letter_code
_entity_poly.pdbx_strand_id
1 'polypeptide(L)'
;MKKLRLLTMAALLVTVFSAACAVSHAAVSDSDYIKVGLKYGSSAPANIAVSSPDGLSLYRADGSNVSKASSVLDSYTFVNLKNNGSSVAVLDAGGNTITTLKGDGTECVASSQFLSSDSSVTIGGVSYRGGAMPYINSSNKMNVINYVDIEDYLRSVVSVEMSPSYELEALKTQAVAARSFILSNGNTHKSQGFSVCATTHCQVYGGVRKEDSRTDEAVKETAGKVIYYNGSPVAAYYYASSGGHTENSEDAWTTALGYLRGKADPYSSNSSWTVKITKLQLANALSSKGLGDIKSVSIDRVNDSGYAASVTVTGTKSSYTATKETIRSMFGSAYNMKSRNFTFDTEGGTITSGGGSSTVTIPESGSWYARTVNGTVKLGQTVSVVSAAGTSSASLNGLKTVDSSGKVSEISYTPAQTVTVSGSGAATTVTFNSSSDVLIINGKGNGHGVGMSQTGAQGMAKQGFNYLDILQFYYTGIEVR
;
A
#
# COMPACT_ATOMS: atom_id res chain seq x y z
N MET A 1 37.56 76.38 20.89
CA MET A 1 36.33 76.03 21.59
C MET A 1 35.31 75.57 20.58
N LYS A 2 35.27 74.28 20.27
CA LYS A 2 34.24 73.64 19.40
C LYS A 2 33.74 72.42 20.13
N LYS A 3 32.44 72.41 20.49
CA LYS A 3 31.77 71.31 21.16
C LYS A 3 31.48 70.17 20.15
N LEU A 4 32.01 69.03 20.44
CA LEU A 4 31.76 67.78 19.70
C LEU A 4 30.45 67.18 20.25
N ARG A 5 29.41 67.07 19.42
CA ARG A 5 28.18 66.39 19.76
C ARG A 5 28.33 64.87 19.38
N LEU A 6 28.23 64.01 20.38
CA LEU A 6 28.19 62.58 20.25
C LEU A 6 26.75 62.20 19.88
N LEU A 7 26.56 61.63 18.69
CA LEU A 7 25.30 60.93 18.32
C LEU A 7 25.39 59.48 18.79
N THR A 8 24.57 59.11 19.75
CA THR A 8 24.33 57.75 20.15
C THR A 8 23.28 57.13 19.21
N MET A 9 23.72 56.20 18.33
CA MET A 9 22.83 55.32 17.58
C MET A 9 22.39 54.19 18.50
N ALA A 10 21.11 54.18 18.87
CA ALA A 10 20.49 53.04 19.52
C ALA A 10 20.20 51.95 18.47
N ALA A 11 20.96 50.84 18.49
CA ALA A 11 20.66 49.66 17.71
C ALA A 11 19.51 48.92 18.38
N LEU A 12 18.35 48.93 17.74
CA LEU A 12 17.19 48.15 18.14
C LEU A 12 17.40 46.68 17.70
N LEU A 13 17.79 45.81 18.64
CA LEU A 13 17.92 44.38 18.43
C LEU A 13 16.52 43.75 18.43
N VAL A 14 15.96 43.52 17.26
CA VAL A 14 14.71 42.71 17.13
C VAL A 14 15.09 41.25 17.25
N THR A 15 14.95 40.69 18.45
CA THR A 15 14.98 39.26 18.67
C THR A 15 13.67 38.65 18.17
N VAL A 16 13.69 38.08 16.97
CA VAL A 16 12.62 37.19 16.49
C VAL A 16 12.71 35.89 17.27
N PHE A 17 11.89 35.76 18.31
CA PHE A 17 11.59 34.47 18.93
C PHE A 17 10.80 33.63 17.92
N SER A 18 11.48 32.79 17.13
CA SER A 18 10.83 31.66 16.49
C SER A 18 10.46 30.68 17.59
N ALA A 19 9.22 30.74 18.05
CA ALA A 19 8.63 29.68 18.82
C ALA A 19 8.53 28.48 17.89
N ALA A 20 9.58 27.65 17.85
CA ALA A 20 9.48 26.28 17.36
C ALA A 20 8.47 25.58 18.28
N CYS A 21 7.24 25.42 17.79
CA CYS A 21 6.27 24.54 18.40
C CYS A 21 6.87 23.13 18.28
N ALA A 22 7.63 22.73 19.29
CA ALA A 22 8.06 21.36 19.46
C ALA A 22 6.80 20.56 19.74
N VAL A 23 6.18 20.01 18.69
CA VAL A 23 5.21 18.93 18.83
C VAL A 23 6.02 17.78 19.45
N SER A 24 5.91 17.63 20.76
CA SER A 24 6.44 16.44 21.44
C SER A 24 5.63 15.26 20.91
N HIS A 25 6.15 14.60 19.89
CA HIS A 25 5.67 13.27 19.54
C HIS A 25 6.08 12.38 20.71
N ALA A 26 5.09 11.93 21.47
CA ALA A 26 5.32 10.87 22.45
C ALA A 26 5.99 9.72 21.71
N ALA A 27 7.11 9.24 22.24
CA ALA A 27 7.67 7.98 21.78
C ALA A 27 6.57 6.93 21.89
N VAL A 28 6.38 6.11 20.85
CA VAL A 28 5.46 4.98 20.90
C VAL A 28 5.86 4.14 22.12
N SER A 29 4.95 3.97 23.05
CA SER A 29 5.19 3.11 24.22
C SER A 29 5.09 1.65 23.76
N ASP A 30 5.82 0.74 24.42
CA ASP A 30 5.81 -0.71 24.13
C ASP A 30 4.41 -1.36 24.28
N SER A 31 3.38 -0.60 24.61
CA SER A 31 2.00 -1.06 24.85
C SER A 31 0.95 -0.11 24.28
N ASP A 32 1.02 0.18 22.97
CA ASP A 32 0.01 1.01 22.34
C ASP A 32 -1.19 0.16 21.87
N TYR A 33 -2.30 0.31 22.57
CA TYR A 33 -3.56 -0.33 22.19
C TYR A 33 -4.25 0.41 21.05
N ILE A 34 -4.77 -0.37 20.09
CA ILE A 34 -5.52 0.14 18.95
C ILE A 34 -6.96 -0.40 18.93
N LYS A 35 -7.83 0.33 18.26
CA LYS A 35 -9.24 -0.03 18.05
C LYS A 35 -9.43 -0.50 16.61
N VAL A 36 -9.73 -1.79 16.41
CA VAL A 36 -9.92 -2.40 15.09
C VAL A 36 -11.41 -2.69 14.87
N GLY A 37 -12.03 -2.06 13.89
CA GLY A 37 -13.43 -2.28 13.55
C GLY A 37 -13.66 -3.65 12.89
N LEU A 38 -14.33 -4.58 13.60
CA LEU A 38 -14.65 -5.92 13.12
C LEU A 38 -15.99 -5.98 12.39
N LYS A 39 -17.03 -5.36 12.98
CA LYS A 39 -18.39 -5.28 12.42
C LYS A 39 -18.90 -3.85 12.59
N TYR A 40 -19.28 -3.21 11.50
CA TYR A 40 -19.73 -1.81 11.47
C TYR A 40 -20.56 -1.50 10.23
N GLY A 41 -21.22 -0.35 10.21
CA GLY A 41 -22.06 0.08 9.08
C GLY A 41 -23.22 -0.88 8.82
N SER A 42 -23.28 -1.47 7.62
CA SER A 42 -24.32 -2.46 7.26
C SER A 42 -24.12 -3.82 7.95
N SER A 43 -22.91 -4.13 8.40
CA SER A 43 -22.58 -5.38 9.11
C SER A 43 -22.68 -5.27 10.63
N ALA A 44 -23.03 -4.10 11.18
CA ALA A 44 -23.21 -3.89 12.61
C ALA A 44 -24.35 -4.76 13.16
N PRO A 45 -24.08 -5.68 14.11
CA PRO A 45 -25.08 -6.61 14.61
C PRO A 45 -25.95 -5.99 15.72
N ALA A 46 -27.16 -6.53 15.93
CA ALA A 46 -27.97 -6.20 17.10
C ALA A 46 -27.43 -6.85 18.38
N ASN A 47 -26.79 -8.02 18.25
CA ASN A 47 -26.13 -8.71 19.33
C ASN A 47 -24.89 -9.47 18.81
N ILE A 48 -23.94 -9.77 19.69
CA ILE A 48 -22.76 -10.56 19.37
C ILE A 48 -22.30 -11.37 20.56
N ALA A 49 -21.97 -12.63 20.32
CA ALA A 49 -21.42 -13.54 21.32
C ALA A 49 -19.94 -13.22 21.59
N VAL A 50 -19.55 -13.27 22.86
CA VAL A 50 -18.17 -13.12 23.33
C VAL A 50 -17.89 -14.25 24.31
N SER A 51 -16.78 -14.99 24.13
CA SER A 51 -16.40 -16.09 25.01
C SER A 51 -14.88 -16.21 25.16
N SER A 52 -14.46 -16.76 26.32
CA SER A 52 -13.08 -17.15 26.55
C SER A 52 -13.04 -18.37 27.47
N PRO A 53 -12.20 -19.40 27.19
CA PRO A 53 -12.04 -20.55 28.07
C PRO A 53 -11.46 -20.17 29.43
N ASP A 54 -10.69 -19.09 29.51
CA ASP A 54 -10.05 -18.60 30.74
C ASP A 54 -10.98 -17.75 31.61
N GLY A 55 -12.27 -17.66 31.25
CA GLY A 55 -13.22 -16.74 31.88
C GLY A 55 -13.17 -15.34 31.22
N LEU A 56 -14.15 -14.53 31.56
CA LEU A 56 -14.31 -13.17 31.07
C LEU A 56 -14.16 -12.15 32.17
N SER A 57 -13.68 -10.98 31.86
CA SER A 57 -13.63 -9.83 32.77
C SER A 57 -14.00 -8.55 32.02
N LEU A 58 -14.44 -7.55 32.78
CA LEU A 58 -14.70 -6.22 32.27
C LEU A 58 -13.47 -5.32 32.45
N TYR A 59 -13.00 -4.72 31.41
CA TYR A 59 -11.88 -3.79 31.39
C TYR A 59 -12.31 -2.40 30.94
N ARG A 60 -11.59 -1.38 31.38
CA ARG A 60 -11.69 0.00 30.95
C ARG A 60 -10.44 0.41 30.21
N ALA A 61 -10.63 1.07 29.06
CA ALA A 61 -9.60 1.67 28.24
C ALA A 61 -9.61 3.20 28.43
N ASP A 62 -8.47 3.75 28.81
CA ASP A 62 -8.24 5.19 28.90
C ASP A 62 -6.94 5.54 28.15
N GLY A 63 -7.08 5.91 26.90
CA GLY A 63 -5.93 6.01 25.99
C GLY A 63 -5.23 4.67 25.83
N SER A 64 -3.92 4.63 26.09
CA SER A 64 -3.11 3.41 26.11
C SER A 64 -3.22 2.61 27.42
N ASN A 65 -3.89 3.17 28.45
CA ASN A 65 -4.02 2.50 29.73
C ASN A 65 -5.22 1.54 29.73
N VAL A 66 -4.98 0.33 30.19
CA VAL A 66 -6.01 -0.69 30.36
C VAL A 66 -6.00 -1.14 31.79
N SER A 67 -7.17 -1.17 32.43
CA SER A 67 -7.34 -1.65 33.77
C SER A 67 -8.58 -2.50 33.93
N LYS A 68 -8.54 -3.50 34.79
CA LYS A 68 -9.73 -4.28 35.14
C LYS A 68 -10.73 -3.34 35.81
N ALA A 69 -11.92 -3.21 35.21
CA ALA A 69 -12.95 -2.31 35.70
C ALA A 69 -13.87 -2.95 36.71
N SER A 70 -14.14 -4.27 36.58
CA SER A 70 -15.05 -5.01 37.43
C SER A 70 -14.84 -6.52 37.31
N SER A 71 -15.10 -7.23 38.41
CA SER A 71 -15.09 -8.70 38.49
C SER A 71 -16.47 -9.31 38.22
N VAL A 72 -17.46 -8.53 37.82
CA VAL A 72 -18.84 -8.99 37.60
C VAL A 72 -18.97 -10.12 36.57
N LEU A 73 -18.00 -10.24 35.67
CA LEU A 73 -17.96 -11.26 34.60
C LEU A 73 -17.01 -12.44 34.92
N ASP A 74 -16.28 -12.42 36.03
CA ASP A 74 -15.20 -13.40 36.31
C ASP A 74 -15.68 -14.85 36.39
N SER A 75 -16.96 -15.08 36.69
CA SER A 75 -17.57 -16.42 36.73
C SER A 75 -18.15 -16.88 35.38
N TYR A 76 -18.06 -16.04 34.34
CA TYR A 76 -18.62 -16.34 33.02
C TYR A 76 -17.52 -16.65 32.00
N THR A 77 -17.73 -17.69 31.18
CA THR A 77 -16.91 -18.01 30.02
C THR A 77 -17.58 -17.60 28.72
N PHE A 78 -18.83 -17.15 28.78
CA PHE A 78 -19.66 -16.75 27.63
C PHE A 78 -20.62 -15.64 28.02
N VAL A 79 -20.77 -14.64 27.19
CA VAL A 79 -21.79 -13.59 27.27
C VAL A 79 -22.28 -13.19 25.89
N ASN A 80 -23.46 -12.58 25.81
CA ASN A 80 -23.93 -11.84 24.63
C ASN A 80 -23.91 -10.33 24.90
N LEU A 81 -23.29 -9.57 24.00
CA LEU A 81 -23.40 -8.11 23.98
C LEU A 81 -24.59 -7.72 23.10
N LYS A 82 -25.59 -7.06 23.66
CA LYS A 82 -26.82 -6.66 22.98
C LYS A 82 -26.96 -5.14 22.96
N ASN A 83 -27.19 -4.61 21.78
CA ASN A 83 -27.50 -3.18 21.61
C ASN A 83 -28.83 -2.85 22.30
N ASN A 84 -28.82 -1.86 23.18
CA ASN A 84 -29.98 -1.38 23.93
C ASN A 84 -30.22 0.12 23.71
N GLY A 85 -29.88 0.62 22.48
CA GLY A 85 -30.01 2.02 22.09
C GLY A 85 -28.81 2.86 22.48
N SER A 86 -28.78 3.44 23.68
CA SER A 86 -27.67 4.27 24.18
C SER A 86 -26.63 3.51 25.01
N SER A 87 -26.83 2.21 25.22
CA SER A 87 -25.96 1.36 26.06
C SER A 87 -25.93 -0.06 25.50
N VAL A 88 -25.07 -0.90 26.05
CA VAL A 88 -24.93 -2.30 25.63
C VAL A 88 -25.17 -3.23 26.83
N ALA A 89 -26.25 -4.00 26.80
CA ALA A 89 -26.52 -5.00 27.80
C ALA A 89 -25.58 -6.19 27.62
N VAL A 90 -24.98 -6.67 28.70
CA VAL A 90 -24.20 -7.90 28.78
C VAL A 90 -25.11 -8.98 29.34
N LEU A 91 -25.41 -9.98 28.54
CA LEU A 91 -26.37 -11.05 28.88
C LEU A 91 -25.64 -12.37 29.12
N ASP A 92 -26.14 -13.17 30.07
CA ASP A 92 -25.76 -14.56 30.23
C ASP A 92 -26.30 -15.48 29.10
N ALA A 93 -26.00 -16.74 29.14
CA ALA A 93 -26.49 -17.73 28.18
C ALA A 93 -28.01 -17.91 28.21
N GLY A 94 -28.67 -17.60 29.36
CA GLY A 94 -30.12 -17.60 29.52
C GLY A 94 -30.80 -16.33 29.03
N GLY A 95 -30.06 -15.32 28.63
CA GLY A 95 -30.58 -14.03 28.19
C GLY A 95 -30.83 -13.02 29.30
N ASN A 96 -30.43 -13.32 30.55
CA ASN A 96 -30.58 -12.39 31.66
C ASN A 96 -29.44 -11.35 31.62
N THR A 97 -29.78 -10.11 31.98
CA THR A 97 -28.78 -9.04 32.04
C THR A 97 -27.90 -9.19 33.27
N ILE A 98 -26.57 -9.35 33.04
CA ILE A 98 -25.55 -9.40 34.09
C ILE A 98 -25.14 -7.98 34.49
N THR A 99 -24.84 -7.15 33.47
CA THR A 99 -24.42 -5.76 33.62
C THR A 99 -24.70 -4.96 32.31
N THR A 100 -24.39 -3.68 32.33
CA THR A 100 -24.57 -2.79 31.16
C THR A 100 -23.28 -1.99 30.95
N LEU A 101 -22.79 -1.94 29.70
CA LEU A 101 -21.70 -1.10 29.26
C LEU A 101 -22.23 0.20 28.69
N LYS A 102 -21.41 1.25 28.74
CA LYS A 102 -21.78 2.58 28.22
C LYS A 102 -21.99 2.62 26.71
N GLY A 103 -21.29 1.75 25.96
CA GLY A 103 -21.33 1.78 24.50
C GLY A 103 -20.60 2.99 23.88
N ASP A 104 -19.76 3.67 24.64
CA ASP A 104 -18.97 4.84 24.21
C ASP A 104 -17.55 4.49 23.72
N GLY A 105 -17.22 3.20 23.69
CA GLY A 105 -15.89 2.72 23.28
C GLY A 105 -14.81 2.92 24.34
N THR A 106 -15.20 2.96 25.64
CA THR A 106 -14.27 3.02 26.78
C THR A 106 -14.25 1.75 27.62
N GLU A 107 -15.14 0.81 27.35
CA GLU A 107 -15.24 -0.44 28.10
C GLU A 107 -15.20 -1.64 27.15
N CYS A 108 -14.49 -2.70 27.53
CA CYS A 108 -14.40 -3.94 26.74
C CYS A 108 -14.56 -5.18 27.61
N VAL A 109 -15.11 -6.24 27.01
CA VAL A 109 -15.15 -7.59 27.57
C VAL A 109 -13.99 -8.38 26.97
N ALA A 110 -13.12 -8.91 27.79
CA ALA A 110 -11.95 -9.66 27.38
C ALA A 110 -11.76 -10.90 28.24
N SER A 111 -10.78 -11.74 27.89
CA SER A 111 -10.32 -12.83 28.76
C SER A 111 -9.97 -12.29 30.15
N SER A 112 -10.22 -13.06 31.19
CA SER A 112 -9.78 -12.71 32.56
C SER A 112 -8.26 -12.54 32.66
N GLN A 113 -7.52 -13.09 31.71
CA GLN A 113 -6.06 -13.00 31.55
C GLN A 113 -5.62 -11.95 30.50
N PHE A 114 -6.49 -11.01 30.12
CA PHE A 114 -6.24 -10.03 29.05
C PHE A 114 -4.91 -9.28 29.16
N LEU A 115 -4.47 -8.98 30.37
CA LEU A 115 -3.20 -8.29 30.62
C LEU A 115 -1.98 -9.24 30.70
N SER A 116 -2.17 -10.53 30.45
CA SER A 116 -1.09 -11.52 30.31
C SER A 116 -0.89 -11.88 28.85
N SER A 117 0.33 -12.27 28.50
CA SER A 117 0.67 -12.73 27.16
C SER A 117 -0.18 -13.95 26.75
N ASP A 118 -0.49 -14.05 25.45
CA ASP A 118 -1.18 -15.17 24.80
C ASP A 118 -2.66 -15.38 25.12
N SER A 119 -3.30 -14.47 25.90
CA SER A 119 -4.75 -14.53 26.10
C SER A 119 -5.52 -14.22 24.80
N SER A 120 -6.70 -14.83 24.66
CA SER A 120 -7.60 -14.56 23.54
C SER A 120 -9.06 -14.56 23.94
N VAL A 121 -9.87 -13.90 23.13
CA VAL A 121 -11.32 -13.85 23.26
C VAL A 121 -11.96 -14.18 21.90
N THR A 122 -12.99 -15.00 21.91
CA THR A 122 -13.78 -15.30 20.70
C THR A 122 -14.90 -14.29 20.57
N ILE A 123 -14.90 -13.53 19.48
CA ILE A 123 -15.88 -12.48 19.16
C ILE A 123 -16.64 -12.91 17.90
N GLY A 124 -17.93 -13.22 18.05
CA GLY A 124 -18.75 -13.64 16.91
C GLY A 124 -18.20 -14.87 16.16
N GLY A 125 -17.60 -15.81 16.88
CA GLY A 125 -17.05 -17.07 16.34
C GLY A 125 -15.63 -17.01 15.81
N VAL A 126 -14.94 -15.85 15.93
CA VAL A 126 -13.52 -15.71 15.57
C VAL A 126 -12.71 -15.34 16.80
N SER A 127 -11.60 -16.03 17.01
CA SER A 127 -10.70 -15.78 18.15
C SER A 127 -9.74 -14.63 17.83
N TYR A 128 -9.66 -13.66 18.74
CA TYR A 128 -8.79 -12.48 18.66
C TYR A 128 -8.01 -12.32 19.95
N ARG A 129 -6.82 -11.75 19.86
CA ARG A 129 -6.16 -11.19 21.03
C ARG A 129 -6.90 -9.92 21.46
N GLY A 130 -6.67 -9.47 22.70
CA GLY A 130 -7.36 -8.27 23.17
C GLY A 130 -8.78 -8.52 23.66
N GLY A 131 -9.68 -7.55 23.47
CA GLY A 131 -11.06 -7.56 23.97
C GLY A 131 -12.11 -7.10 22.99
N ALA A 132 -13.37 -7.45 23.24
CA ALA A 132 -14.55 -6.99 22.50
C ALA A 132 -15.04 -5.66 23.08
N MET A 133 -14.91 -4.58 22.35
CA MET A 133 -15.33 -3.23 22.73
C MET A 133 -16.52 -2.80 21.89
N PRO A 134 -17.71 -2.68 22.46
CA PRO A 134 -18.86 -2.17 21.74
C PRO A 134 -18.85 -0.65 21.67
N TYR A 135 -19.29 -0.11 20.53
CA TYR A 135 -19.47 1.33 20.29
C TYR A 135 -20.81 1.59 19.63
N ILE A 136 -21.68 2.36 20.28
CA ILE A 136 -22.96 2.80 19.71
C ILE A 136 -22.70 4.06 18.89
N ASN A 137 -22.90 3.96 17.59
CA ASN A 137 -22.71 5.09 16.67
C ASN A 137 -23.93 6.03 16.65
N SER A 138 -23.81 7.16 15.96
CA SER A 138 -24.86 8.16 15.82
C SER A 138 -26.17 7.66 15.19
N SER A 139 -26.16 6.51 14.54
CA SER A 139 -27.35 5.84 13.98
C SER A 139 -27.90 4.76 14.91
N ASN A 140 -27.53 4.74 16.18
CA ASN A 140 -27.90 3.75 17.18
C ASN A 140 -27.54 2.30 16.79
N LYS A 141 -26.51 2.10 15.98
CA LYS A 141 -25.98 0.78 15.64
C LYS A 141 -24.76 0.46 16.50
N MET A 142 -24.64 -0.79 16.92
CA MET A 142 -23.50 -1.27 17.69
C MET A 142 -22.36 -1.69 16.75
N ASN A 143 -21.34 -0.87 16.64
CA ASN A 143 -20.08 -1.28 16.05
C ASN A 143 -19.35 -2.21 17.05
N VAL A 144 -18.81 -3.30 16.53
CA VAL A 144 -18.02 -4.26 17.29
C VAL A 144 -16.55 -4.02 16.97
N ILE A 145 -15.80 -3.63 17.98
CA ILE A 145 -14.40 -3.25 17.89
C ILE A 145 -13.58 -4.29 18.65
N ASN A 146 -12.46 -4.70 18.07
CA ASN A 146 -11.42 -5.38 18.83
C ASN A 146 -10.45 -4.33 19.39
N TYR A 147 -10.33 -4.27 20.71
CA TYR A 147 -9.37 -3.45 21.42
C TYR A 147 -8.16 -4.31 21.75
N VAL A 148 -7.02 -4.04 21.10
CA VAL A 148 -5.87 -4.96 21.08
C VAL A 148 -4.56 -4.19 21.11
N ASP A 149 -3.54 -4.77 21.75
CA ASP A 149 -2.16 -4.29 21.68
C ASP A 149 -1.66 -4.33 20.21
N ILE A 150 -0.91 -3.31 19.80
CA ILE A 150 -0.46 -3.18 18.41
C ILE A 150 0.44 -4.35 17.97
N GLU A 151 1.29 -4.87 18.86
CA GLU A 151 2.17 -5.99 18.53
C GLU A 151 1.35 -7.29 18.36
N ASP A 152 0.35 -7.52 19.21
CA ASP A 152 -0.58 -8.63 19.07
C ASP A 152 -1.43 -8.55 17.78
N TYR A 153 -1.85 -7.36 17.41
CA TYR A 153 -2.52 -7.13 16.13
C TYR A 153 -1.62 -7.48 14.95
N LEU A 154 -0.35 -7.06 14.98
CA LEU A 154 0.61 -7.28 13.91
C LEU A 154 0.93 -8.76 13.68
N ARG A 155 0.85 -9.63 14.67
CA ARG A 155 1.03 -11.09 14.54
C ARG A 155 0.10 -11.66 13.47
N SER A 156 -1.16 -11.24 13.48
CA SER A 156 -2.13 -11.66 12.48
C SER A 156 -2.01 -10.93 11.14
N VAL A 157 -1.62 -9.65 11.14
CA VAL A 157 -1.51 -8.84 9.91
C VAL A 157 -0.32 -9.27 9.08
N VAL A 158 0.85 -9.40 9.67
CA VAL A 158 2.08 -9.73 8.92
C VAL A 158 1.96 -11.08 8.22
N SER A 159 1.37 -12.09 8.87
CA SER A 159 1.17 -13.43 8.31
C SER A 159 0.15 -13.49 7.17
N VAL A 160 -0.78 -12.54 7.11
CA VAL A 160 -1.75 -12.42 6.01
C VAL A 160 -1.17 -11.62 4.84
N GLU A 161 -0.37 -10.60 5.14
CA GLU A 161 0.22 -9.72 4.13
C GLU A 161 1.41 -10.38 3.41
N MET A 162 2.26 -11.09 4.13
CA MET A 162 3.39 -11.83 3.58
C MET A 162 3.36 -13.30 3.96
N SER A 163 3.76 -14.17 3.04
CA SER A 163 3.90 -15.59 3.35
C SER A 163 4.91 -15.81 4.49
N PRO A 164 4.58 -16.59 5.53
CA PRO A 164 5.54 -16.93 6.58
C PRO A 164 6.82 -17.63 6.07
N SER A 165 6.80 -18.16 4.84
CA SER A 165 7.97 -18.76 4.19
C SER A 165 8.99 -17.73 3.65
N TYR A 166 8.70 -16.43 3.72
CA TYR A 166 9.62 -15.39 3.31
C TYR A 166 10.81 -15.29 4.28
N GLU A 167 11.91 -14.68 3.82
CA GLU A 167 13.07 -14.42 4.66
C GLU A 167 12.70 -13.54 5.88
N LEU A 168 13.27 -13.81 7.03
CA LEU A 168 12.94 -13.12 8.28
C LEU A 168 13.09 -11.59 8.15
N GLU A 169 14.11 -11.11 7.44
CA GLU A 169 14.34 -9.69 7.23
C GLU A 169 13.21 -9.03 6.38
N ALA A 170 12.62 -9.77 5.43
CA ALA A 170 11.43 -9.30 4.70
C ALA A 170 10.20 -9.23 5.62
N LEU A 171 9.99 -10.22 6.50
CA LEU A 171 8.91 -10.22 7.47
C LEU A 171 9.06 -9.09 8.50
N LYS A 172 10.29 -8.83 8.98
CA LYS A 172 10.62 -7.68 9.84
C LYS A 172 10.30 -6.36 9.15
N THR A 173 10.67 -6.22 7.87
CA THR A 173 10.35 -5.04 7.06
C THR A 173 8.85 -4.80 6.99
N GLN A 174 8.06 -5.87 6.78
CA GLN A 174 6.60 -5.80 6.74
C GLN A 174 6.03 -5.40 8.11
N ALA A 175 6.55 -5.94 9.21
CA ALA A 175 6.08 -5.61 10.55
C ALA A 175 6.27 -4.12 10.87
N VAL A 176 7.45 -3.57 10.56
CA VAL A 176 7.75 -2.13 10.75
C VAL A 176 6.87 -1.25 9.85
N ALA A 177 6.69 -1.64 8.59
CA ALA A 177 5.82 -0.90 7.66
C ALA A 177 4.36 -0.91 8.11
N ALA A 178 3.83 -2.08 8.52
CA ALA A 178 2.44 -2.21 8.98
C ALA A 178 2.19 -1.42 10.28
N ARG A 179 3.14 -1.43 11.22
CA ARG A 179 3.08 -0.63 12.46
C ARG A 179 3.05 0.86 12.16
N SER A 180 3.95 1.32 11.27
CA SER A 180 4.03 2.73 10.87
C SER A 180 2.76 3.20 10.17
N PHE A 181 2.18 2.35 9.30
CA PHE A 181 0.92 2.63 8.62
C PHE A 181 -0.22 2.87 9.61
N ILE A 182 -0.38 2.01 10.64
CA ILE A 182 -1.44 2.16 11.66
C ILE A 182 -1.25 3.45 12.45
N LEU A 183 -0.04 3.70 12.95
CA LEU A 183 0.23 4.86 13.79
C LEU A 183 0.01 6.17 13.06
N SER A 184 0.28 6.21 11.75
CA SER A 184 0.02 7.40 10.92
C SER A 184 -1.44 7.55 10.49
N ASN A 185 -2.18 6.43 10.34
CA ASN A 185 -3.57 6.40 9.84
C ASN A 185 -4.64 6.11 10.92
N GLY A 186 -4.28 6.12 12.19
CA GLY A 186 -5.15 5.75 13.33
C GLY A 186 -6.43 6.57 13.48
N ASN A 187 -6.67 7.57 12.62
CA ASN A 187 -7.87 8.40 12.61
C ASN A 187 -8.83 8.12 11.44
N THR A 188 -8.53 7.14 10.59
CA THR A 188 -9.30 6.87 9.36
C THR A 188 -10.79 6.60 9.63
N HIS A 189 -11.11 5.90 10.71
CA HIS A 189 -12.47 5.57 11.11
C HIS A 189 -12.92 6.20 12.44
N LYS A 190 -12.30 7.34 12.82
CA LYS A 190 -12.59 8.02 14.11
C LYS A 190 -14.09 8.30 14.33
N SER A 191 -14.81 8.72 13.29
CA SER A 191 -16.27 8.96 13.35
C SER A 191 -17.09 7.70 13.62
N GLN A 192 -16.51 6.52 13.45
CA GLN A 192 -17.13 5.21 13.70
C GLN A 192 -16.65 4.59 15.02
N GLY A 193 -15.80 5.28 15.77
CA GLY A 193 -15.31 4.86 17.09
C GLY A 193 -14.07 3.95 17.08
N PHE A 194 -13.42 3.75 15.92
CA PHE A 194 -12.22 2.91 15.82
C PHE A 194 -11.13 3.51 14.92
N SER A 195 -9.93 2.95 14.98
CA SER A 195 -8.75 3.47 14.27
C SER A 195 -8.68 2.97 12.83
N VAL A 196 -8.73 1.65 12.65
CA VAL A 196 -8.59 0.94 11.37
C VAL A 196 -9.64 -0.16 11.26
N CYS A 197 -9.99 -0.57 10.04
CA CYS A 197 -10.89 -1.72 9.83
C CYS A 197 -10.09 -2.99 9.51
N ALA A 198 -10.71 -4.15 9.75
CA ALA A 198 -10.13 -5.47 9.55
C ALA A 198 -10.17 -5.98 8.10
N THR A 199 -10.31 -5.07 7.11
CA THR A 199 -10.49 -5.41 5.70
C THR A 199 -9.36 -4.85 4.83
N THR A 200 -9.36 -5.17 3.53
CA THR A 200 -8.42 -4.62 2.54
C THR A 200 -8.46 -3.09 2.40
N HIS A 201 -9.43 -2.41 3.00
CA HIS A 201 -9.47 -0.94 3.02
C HIS A 201 -8.36 -0.35 3.91
N CYS A 202 -8.06 -0.98 5.07
CA CYS A 202 -6.95 -0.59 5.94
C CYS A 202 -5.88 -1.69 5.91
N GLN A 203 -6.06 -2.77 6.68
CA GLN A 203 -5.20 -3.95 6.70
C GLN A 203 -6.05 -5.19 7.01
N VAL A 204 -5.80 -6.29 6.32
CA VAL A 204 -6.55 -7.53 6.56
C VAL A 204 -6.14 -8.09 7.91
N TYR A 205 -7.11 -8.23 8.83
CA TYR A 205 -6.91 -8.74 10.18
C TYR A 205 -7.83 -9.94 10.44
N GLY A 206 -7.26 -11.11 10.60
CA GLY A 206 -8.00 -12.38 10.66
C GLY A 206 -8.04 -13.06 12.02
N GLY A 207 -7.49 -12.43 13.06
CA GLY A 207 -7.41 -12.98 14.43
C GLY A 207 -6.37 -14.08 14.59
N VAL A 208 -6.38 -14.74 15.76
CA VAL A 208 -5.34 -15.69 16.23
C VAL A 208 -5.08 -16.84 15.24
N ARG A 209 -6.10 -17.35 14.58
CA ARG A 209 -5.93 -18.45 13.59
C ARG A 209 -5.04 -18.09 12.38
N LYS A 210 -4.70 -16.82 12.22
CA LYS A 210 -3.83 -16.32 11.16
C LYS A 210 -2.39 -16.08 11.61
N GLU A 211 -2.12 -16.20 12.89
CA GLU A 211 -0.76 -16.06 13.43
C GLU A 211 0.14 -17.22 12.98
N ASP A 212 1.41 -16.93 12.82
CA ASP A 212 2.46 -17.89 12.48
C ASP A 212 3.73 -17.55 13.25
N SER A 213 4.41 -18.56 13.78
CA SER A 213 5.57 -18.37 14.66
C SER A 213 6.70 -17.57 14.03
N ARG A 214 6.93 -17.68 12.73
CA ARG A 214 7.99 -16.91 12.03
C ARG A 214 7.62 -15.45 11.89
N THR A 215 6.34 -15.14 11.62
CA THR A 215 5.88 -13.74 11.60
C THR A 215 5.81 -13.15 12.99
N ASP A 216 5.47 -13.94 14.00
CA ASP A 216 5.52 -13.54 15.43
C ASP A 216 6.94 -13.17 15.85
N GLU A 217 7.95 -13.95 15.43
CA GLU A 217 9.37 -13.65 15.63
C GLU A 217 9.74 -12.30 14.99
N ALA A 218 9.34 -12.06 13.75
CA ALA A 218 9.61 -10.80 13.04
C ALA A 218 8.97 -9.59 13.75
N VAL A 219 7.73 -9.72 14.22
CA VAL A 219 7.03 -8.69 15.01
C VAL A 219 7.77 -8.41 16.30
N LYS A 220 8.12 -9.47 17.07
CA LYS A 220 8.83 -9.39 18.33
C LYS A 220 10.21 -8.72 18.19
N GLU A 221 11.00 -9.10 17.18
CA GLU A 221 12.34 -8.56 16.97
C GLU A 221 12.34 -7.11 16.47
N THR A 222 11.20 -6.61 16.02
CA THR A 222 11.01 -5.22 15.59
C THR A 222 10.03 -4.45 16.45
N ALA A 223 9.72 -4.96 17.66
CA ALA A 223 8.74 -4.32 18.54
C ALA A 223 9.06 -2.84 18.78
N GLY A 224 8.04 -1.99 18.70
CA GLY A 224 8.15 -0.55 18.86
C GLY A 224 8.85 0.18 17.69
N LYS A 225 9.44 -0.50 16.68
CA LYS A 225 10.13 0.16 15.57
C LYS A 225 9.14 0.78 14.58
N VAL A 226 9.29 2.08 14.34
CA VAL A 226 8.40 2.91 13.50
C VAL A 226 9.22 3.72 12.51
N ILE A 227 8.68 3.90 11.32
CA ILE A 227 9.28 4.74 10.26
C ILE A 227 8.84 6.19 10.45
N TYR A 228 9.82 7.09 10.46
CA TYR A 228 9.61 8.54 10.58
C TYR A 228 10.14 9.27 9.34
N TYR A 229 9.45 10.33 8.96
CA TYR A 229 9.91 11.30 7.97
C TYR A 229 9.63 12.71 8.50
N ASN A 230 10.64 13.57 8.54
CA ASN A 230 10.53 14.92 9.12
C ASN A 230 9.92 14.92 10.55
N GLY A 231 10.31 13.95 11.38
CA GLY A 231 9.89 13.86 12.77
C GLY A 231 8.49 13.30 13.03
N SER A 232 7.75 12.90 11.99
CA SER A 232 6.41 12.31 12.12
C SER A 232 6.37 10.87 11.61
N PRO A 233 5.57 9.96 12.23
CA PRO A 233 5.30 8.64 11.69
C PRO A 233 4.73 8.72 10.28
N VAL A 234 5.12 7.82 9.38
CA VAL A 234 4.70 7.82 7.98
C VAL A 234 3.65 6.77 7.68
N ALA A 235 2.76 7.08 6.73
CA ALA A 235 1.91 6.07 6.10
C ALA A 235 2.77 5.19 5.17
N ALA A 236 3.35 4.14 5.73
CA ALA A 236 4.22 3.24 5.00
C ALA A 236 3.39 2.28 4.13
N TYR A 237 2.99 2.74 2.96
CA TYR A 237 2.23 1.94 2.00
C TYR A 237 3.08 0.81 1.43
N TYR A 238 2.45 -0.34 1.20
CA TYR A 238 3.07 -1.52 0.59
C TYR A 238 2.08 -2.25 -0.32
N TYR A 239 2.59 -3.12 -1.17
CA TYR A 239 1.80 -3.87 -2.16
C TYR A 239 2.57 -5.11 -2.63
N ALA A 240 1.90 -6.03 -3.32
CA ALA A 240 2.44 -7.35 -3.57
C ALA A 240 3.70 -7.36 -4.48
N SER A 241 3.69 -6.70 -5.64
CA SER A 241 4.80 -6.76 -6.61
C SER A 241 4.86 -5.52 -7.50
N SER A 242 6.06 -4.94 -7.66
CA SER A 242 6.27 -3.75 -8.50
C SER A 242 6.29 -4.04 -10.00
N GLY A 243 6.59 -5.28 -10.38
CA GLY A 243 6.82 -5.59 -11.80
C GLY A 243 8.06 -4.91 -12.38
N GLY A 244 9.01 -4.47 -11.54
CA GLY A 244 10.30 -3.90 -11.90
C GLY A 244 10.51 -2.41 -11.62
N HIS A 245 9.47 -1.66 -11.22
CA HIS A 245 9.57 -0.25 -10.85
C HIS A 245 8.50 0.14 -9.84
N THR A 246 8.82 0.99 -8.86
CA THR A 246 7.85 1.60 -7.96
C THR A 246 7.39 2.95 -8.49
N GLU A 247 6.27 3.50 -7.98
CA GLU A 247 5.69 4.77 -8.41
C GLU A 247 5.84 5.88 -7.37
N ASN A 248 5.82 7.14 -7.82
CA ASN A 248 5.61 8.28 -6.95
C ASN A 248 4.17 8.28 -6.44
N SER A 249 3.95 8.77 -5.22
CA SER A 249 2.61 8.82 -4.62
C SER A 249 1.62 9.67 -5.42
N GLU A 250 2.05 10.79 -6.00
CA GLU A 250 1.21 11.67 -6.82
C GLU A 250 0.83 11.09 -8.19
N ASP A 251 1.58 10.11 -8.65
CA ASP A 251 1.29 9.41 -9.92
C ASP A 251 0.20 8.34 -9.75
N ALA A 252 0.08 7.78 -8.55
CA ALA A 252 -1.00 6.85 -8.21
C ALA A 252 -2.21 7.58 -7.60
N TRP A 253 -1.96 8.55 -6.73
CA TRP A 253 -2.99 9.30 -5.98
C TRP A 253 -2.89 10.82 -6.27
N THR A 254 -3.18 11.68 -5.29
CA THR A 254 -3.20 13.13 -5.49
C THR A 254 -2.05 13.87 -4.81
N THR A 255 -1.52 13.33 -3.71
CA THR A 255 -0.57 14.03 -2.85
C THR A 255 0.85 13.54 -3.08
N ALA A 256 1.77 14.47 -3.34
CA ALA A 256 3.19 14.17 -3.39
C ALA A 256 3.75 14.04 -1.97
N LEU A 257 4.21 12.84 -1.62
CA LEU A 257 4.85 12.55 -0.35
C LEU A 257 6.34 12.30 -0.58
N GLY A 258 7.20 13.09 0.08
CA GLY A 258 8.64 13.10 -0.16
C GLY A 258 9.33 11.76 0.10
N TYR A 259 8.78 10.93 0.97
CA TYR A 259 9.28 9.60 1.26
C TYR A 259 8.75 8.49 0.34
N LEU A 260 7.74 8.75 -0.51
CA LEU A 260 7.16 7.80 -1.46
C LEU A 260 7.54 8.16 -2.89
N ARG A 261 8.77 7.82 -3.27
CA ARG A 261 9.36 8.13 -4.58
C ARG A 261 9.53 6.88 -5.42
N GLY A 262 9.14 6.98 -6.68
CA GLY A 262 9.31 5.93 -7.68
C GLY A 262 10.78 5.65 -7.97
N LYS A 263 11.12 4.37 -8.12
CA LYS A 263 12.47 3.92 -8.48
C LYS A 263 12.45 2.54 -9.14
N ALA A 264 13.51 2.22 -9.86
CA ALA A 264 13.72 0.87 -10.37
C ALA A 264 13.81 -0.13 -9.20
N ASP A 265 13.12 -1.26 -9.34
CA ASP A 265 13.06 -2.33 -8.35
C ASP A 265 13.49 -3.67 -9.00
N PRO A 266 14.80 -3.90 -9.12
CA PRO A 266 15.33 -5.12 -9.73
C PRO A 266 15.15 -6.36 -8.86
N TYR A 267 14.72 -6.19 -7.61
CA TYR A 267 14.55 -7.25 -6.63
C TYR A 267 13.16 -7.89 -6.67
N SER A 268 12.17 -7.17 -7.21
CA SER A 268 10.80 -7.67 -7.31
C SER A 268 10.68 -8.78 -8.34
N SER A 269 9.90 -9.80 -8.01
CA SER A 269 9.61 -10.88 -8.96
C SER A 269 8.88 -10.35 -10.19
N ASN A 270 9.21 -10.91 -11.37
CA ASN A 270 8.50 -10.65 -12.62
C ASN A 270 7.13 -11.37 -12.62
N SER A 271 6.16 -10.83 -11.91
CA SER A 271 4.79 -11.31 -11.99
C SER A 271 4.10 -10.68 -13.20
N SER A 272 3.89 -11.46 -14.26
CA SER A 272 3.11 -11.05 -15.42
C SER A 272 1.66 -11.53 -15.30
N TRP A 273 0.76 -10.82 -15.97
CA TRP A 273 -0.65 -11.17 -16.05
C TRP A 273 -1.24 -10.70 -17.38
N THR A 274 -2.31 -11.35 -17.83
CA THR A 274 -3.03 -10.99 -19.05
C THR A 274 -4.51 -10.95 -18.77
N VAL A 275 -5.20 -9.93 -19.30
CA VAL A 275 -6.66 -9.81 -19.33
C VAL A 275 -7.08 -9.70 -20.79
N LYS A 276 -8.08 -10.48 -21.19
CA LYS A 276 -8.70 -10.43 -22.52
C LYS A 276 -10.15 -10.00 -22.39
N ILE A 277 -10.55 -9.00 -23.19
CA ILE A 277 -11.89 -8.41 -23.16
C ILE A 277 -12.34 -8.25 -24.61
N THR A 278 -13.45 -8.90 -25.02
CA THR A 278 -14.02 -8.62 -26.36
C THR A 278 -14.64 -7.23 -26.40
N LYS A 279 -14.72 -6.63 -27.60
CA LYS A 279 -15.38 -5.33 -27.79
C LYS A 279 -16.80 -5.33 -27.18
N LEU A 280 -17.55 -6.43 -27.33
CA LEU A 280 -18.90 -6.58 -26.77
C LEU A 280 -18.89 -6.57 -25.23
N GLN A 281 -17.97 -7.31 -24.60
CA GLN A 281 -17.80 -7.33 -23.15
C GLN A 281 -17.42 -5.95 -22.62
N LEU A 282 -16.52 -5.27 -23.32
CA LEU A 282 -16.11 -3.89 -22.99
C LEU A 282 -17.30 -2.91 -23.07
N ALA A 283 -18.11 -3.00 -24.13
CA ALA A 283 -19.32 -2.19 -24.27
C ALA A 283 -20.32 -2.42 -23.14
N ASN A 284 -20.52 -3.68 -22.73
CA ASN A 284 -21.38 -4.05 -21.60
C ASN A 284 -20.84 -3.50 -20.28
N ALA A 285 -19.56 -3.67 -20.01
CA ALA A 285 -18.91 -3.18 -18.78
C ALA A 285 -18.98 -1.66 -18.64
N LEU A 286 -18.96 -0.93 -19.76
CA LEU A 286 -19.00 0.55 -19.82
C LEU A 286 -20.39 1.11 -20.21
N SER A 287 -21.44 0.29 -20.20
CA SER A 287 -22.79 0.72 -20.62
C SER A 287 -23.31 1.96 -19.88
N SER A 288 -23.00 2.09 -18.58
CA SER A 288 -23.37 3.27 -17.76
C SER A 288 -22.65 4.56 -18.17
N LYS A 289 -21.59 4.49 -19.01
CA LYS A 289 -20.82 5.65 -19.47
C LYS A 289 -21.41 6.33 -20.72
N GLY A 290 -22.40 5.71 -21.36
CA GLY A 290 -23.09 6.30 -22.51
C GLY A 290 -22.22 6.49 -23.77
N LEU A 291 -21.20 5.65 -23.98
CA LEU A 291 -20.21 5.82 -25.06
C LEU A 291 -20.77 5.57 -26.46
N GLY A 292 -21.88 4.85 -26.58
CA GLY A 292 -22.35 4.31 -27.85
C GLY A 292 -21.56 3.07 -28.24
N ASP A 293 -21.39 2.83 -29.55
CA ASP A 293 -20.51 1.73 -30.01
C ASP A 293 -19.05 2.08 -29.78
N ILE A 294 -18.30 1.14 -29.17
CA ILE A 294 -16.87 1.35 -28.86
C ILE A 294 -16.04 1.32 -30.13
N LYS A 295 -15.25 2.36 -30.36
CA LYS A 295 -14.32 2.48 -31.49
C LYS A 295 -12.91 2.07 -31.13
N SER A 296 -12.40 2.58 -30.01
CA SER A 296 -10.99 2.36 -29.63
C SER A 296 -10.76 2.47 -28.13
N VAL A 297 -9.62 1.92 -27.70
CA VAL A 297 -9.05 2.09 -26.36
C VAL A 297 -7.62 2.55 -26.51
N SER A 298 -7.23 3.63 -25.80
CA SER A 298 -5.87 4.17 -25.87
C SER A 298 -5.24 4.29 -24.47
N ILE A 299 -3.95 3.98 -24.38
CA ILE A 299 -3.10 4.48 -23.30
C ILE A 299 -2.60 5.85 -23.77
N ASP A 300 -3.12 6.93 -23.20
CA ASP A 300 -2.81 8.28 -23.68
C ASP A 300 -1.48 8.79 -23.12
N ARG A 301 -1.15 8.37 -21.88
CA ARG A 301 0.07 8.78 -21.19
C ARG A 301 0.57 7.65 -20.28
N VAL A 302 1.89 7.49 -20.24
CA VAL A 302 2.63 6.59 -19.36
C VAL A 302 3.56 7.45 -18.51
N ASN A 303 3.71 7.10 -17.22
CA ASN A 303 4.67 7.72 -16.31
C ASN A 303 6.10 7.21 -16.59
N ASP A 304 7.11 7.89 -16.05
CA ASP A 304 8.51 7.48 -16.17
C ASP A 304 8.78 6.08 -15.60
N SER A 305 7.94 5.63 -14.67
CA SER A 305 7.93 4.28 -14.09
C SER A 305 7.43 3.18 -15.05
N GLY A 306 6.87 3.54 -16.21
CA GLY A 306 6.21 2.61 -17.13
C GLY A 306 4.73 2.34 -16.83
N TYR A 307 4.17 2.96 -15.81
CA TYR A 307 2.76 2.80 -15.42
C TYR A 307 1.84 3.70 -16.24
N ALA A 308 0.71 3.17 -16.70
CA ALA A 308 -0.30 3.96 -17.39
C ALA A 308 -0.85 5.07 -16.47
N ALA A 309 -0.78 6.30 -16.93
CA ALA A 309 -1.21 7.49 -16.23
C ALA A 309 -2.59 7.97 -16.67
N SER A 310 -2.96 7.69 -17.95
CA SER A 310 -4.25 8.01 -18.53
C SER A 310 -4.62 6.97 -19.57
N VAL A 311 -5.86 6.50 -19.53
CA VAL A 311 -6.44 5.56 -20.51
C VAL A 311 -7.80 6.05 -20.92
N THR A 312 -8.04 6.13 -22.23
CA THR A 312 -9.31 6.58 -22.81
C THR A 312 -9.99 5.49 -23.61
N VAL A 313 -11.28 5.30 -23.41
CA VAL A 313 -12.16 4.50 -24.26
C VAL A 313 -13.02 5.45 -25.08
N THR A 314 -12.92 5.37 -26.40
CA THR A 314 -13.66 6.22 -27.34
C THR A 314 -14.79 5.44 -28.00
N GLY A 315 -15.99 5.97 -27.91
CA GLY A 315 -17.18 5.46 -28.57
C GLY A 315 -17.69 6.38 -29.67
N THR A 316 -18.85 6.02 -30.24
CA THR A 316 -19.51 6.82 -31.30
C THR A 316 -20.18 8.06 -30.76
N LYS A 317 -20.55 8.10 -29.47
CA LYS A 317 -21.29 9.20 -28.84
C LYS A 317 -20.41 10.06 -27.93
N SER A 318 -19.49 9.44 -27.20
CA SER A 318 -18.62 10.12 -26.23
C SER A 318 -17.37 9.31 -25.94
N SER A 319 -16.49 9.84 -25.09
CA SER A 319 -15.31 9.14 -24.57
C SER A 319 -15.32 9.09 -23.05
N TYR A 320 -14.66 8.08 -22.49
CA TYR A 320 -14.45 7.93 -21.05
C TYR A 320 -12.95 7.79 -20.76
N THR A 321 -12.41 8.70 -19.98
CA THR A 321 -11.00 8.69 -19.57
C THR A 321 -10.89 8.36 -18.09
N ALA A 322 -10.05 7.37 -17.77
CA ALA A 322 -9.63 7.05 -16.42
C ALA A 322 -8.16 7.47 -16.21
N THR A 323 -7.85 7.90 -15.02
CA THR A 323 -6.49 8.32 -14.64
C THR A 323 -6.09 7.68 -13.31
N LYS A 324 -4.79 7.56 -13.07
CA LYS A 324 -4.25 7.06 -11.79
C LYS A 324 -4.87 5.70 -11.40
N GLU A 325 -5.12 5.46 -10.12
CA GLU A 325 -5.65 4.18 -9.63
C GLU A 325 -7.04 3.81 -10.19
N THR A 326 -7.84 4.78 -10.66
CA THR A 326 -9.12 4.46 -11.29
C THR A 326 -8.99 3.63 -12.57
N ILE A 327 -7.82 3.66 -13.21
CA ILE A 327 -7.51 2.84 -14.38
C ILE A 327 -7.70 1.35 -14.07
N ARG A 328 -7.30 0.88 -12.88
CA ARG A 328 -7.33 -0.56 -12.53
C ARG A 328 -8.75 -1.15 -12.52
N SER A 329 -9.75 -0.34 -12.28
CA SER A 329 -11.15 -0.78 -12.22
C SER A 329 -12.02 -0.24 -13.36
N MET A 330 -11.43 0.47 -14.33
CA MET A 330 -12.20 1.18 -15.36
C MET A 330 -13.06 0.28 -16.24
N PHE A 331 -12.67 -0.98 -16.44
CA PHE A 331 -13.41 -1.96 -17.25
C PHE A 331 -14.41 -2.79 -16.43
N GLY A 332 -14.69 -2.38 -15.19
CA GLY A 332 -15.60 -3.09 -14.28
C GLY A 332 -14.90 -4.17 -13.45
N SER A 333 -15.58 -4.63 -12.40
CA SER A 333 -15.01 -5.53 -11.39
C SER A 333 -14.57 -6.90 -11.95
N ALA A 334 -15.20 -7.36 -13.03
CA ALA A 334 -14.86 -8.62 -13.69
C ALA A 334 -13.49 -8.57 -14.41
N TYR A 335 -13.00 -7.37 -14.72
CA TYR A 335 -11.78 -7.13 -15.50
C TYR A 335 -10.79 -6.25 -14.72
N ASN A 336 -10.72 -6.41 -13.42
CA ASN A 336 -9.77 -5.66 -12.58
C ASN A 336 -8.32 -5.96 -12.99
N MET A 337 -7.59 -4.92 -13.36
CA MET A 337 -6.17 -5.02 -13.66
C MET A 337 -5.37 -5.11 -12.35
N LYS A 338 -4.39 -6.02 -12.31
CA LYS A 338 -3.58 -6.21 -11.10
C LYS A 338 -2.69 -5.00 -10.79
N SER A 339 -2.26 -4.27 -11.81
CA SER A 339 -1.46 -3.04 -11.69
C SER A 339 -1.80 -2.09 -12.84
N ARG A 340 -1.19 -0.90 -12.86
CA ARG A 340 -1.23 0.03 -13.99
C ARG A 340 -0.02 -0.10 -14.93
N ASN A 341 0.91 -1.02 -14.62
CA ASN A 341 2.06 -1.31 -15.49
C ASN A 341 1.65 -2.36 -16.52
N PHE A 342 1.13 -1.92 -17.67
CA PHE A 342 0.64 -2.78 -18.74
C PHE A 342 0.76 -2.14 -20.11
N THR A 343 0.67 -2.98 -21.15
CA THR A 343 0.55 -2.61 -22.56
C THR A 343 -0.73 -3.18 -23.14
N PHE A 344 -1.18 -2.60 -24.26
CA PHE A 344 -2.28 -3.15 -25.05
C PHE A 344 -1.78 -3.98 -26.21
N ASP A 345 -2.56 -5.00 -26.57
CA ASP A 345 -2.48 -5.81 -27.78
C ASP A 345 -3.92 -6.14 -28.24
N THR A 346 -4.10 -6.76 -29.39
CA THR A 346 -5.42 -7.07 -29.94
C THR A 346 -5.42 -8.33 -30.80
N GLU A 347 -6.55 -9.02 -30.81
CA GLU A 347 -6.90 -10.03 -31.81
C GLU A 347 -8.03 -9.44 -32.69
N GLY A 348 -7.81 -9.37 -34.00
CA GLY A 348 -8.78 -8.85 -35.00
C GLY A 348 -8.83 -7.33 -35.14
N GLY A 349 -8.31 -6.57 -34.18
CA GLY A 349 -8.22 -5.11 -34.24
C GLY A 349 -6.92 -4.59 -34.86
N THR A 350 -6.73 -3.27 -34.81
CA THR A 350 -5.51 -2.60 -35.28
C THR A 350 -4.85 -1.87 -34.14
N ILE A 351 -3.51 -1.98 -34.01
CA ILE A 351 -2.72 -1.22 -33.04
C ILE A 351 -2.03 -0.07 -33.78
N THR A 352 -2.16 1.12 -33.23
CA THR A 352 -1.39 2.29 -33.63
C THR A 352 -0.64 2.85 -32.42
N SER A 353 0.67 3.09 -32.56
CA SER A 353 1.46 3.78 -31.57
C SER A 353 1.68 5.22 -32.01
N GLY A 354 1.20 6.17 -31.24
CA GLY A 354 1.38 7.60 -31.51
C GLY A 354 2.65 8.10 -30.83
N GLY A 355 3.56 8.64 -31.64
CA GLY A 355 4.83 9.24 -31.20
C GLY A 355 6.03 8.32 -31.43
N GLY A 356 7.06 8.86 -32.08
CA GLY A 356 8.36 8.32 -32.44
C GLY A 356 8.67 6.87 -32.06
N SER A 357 8.27 5.92 -32.87
CA SER A 357 8.69 4.54 -32.77
C SER A 357 10.17 4.45 -33.09
N SER A 358 11.02 4.16 -32.12
CA SER A 358 12.41 3.80 -32.36
C SER A 358 12.47 2.29 -32.60
N THR A 359 12.77 1.90 -33.82
CA THR A 359 12.99 0.49 -34.13
C THR A 359 14.40 0.09 -33.70
N VAL A 360 14.51 -0.81 -32.75
CA VAL A 360 15.80 -1.35 -32.31
C VAL A 360 15.97 -2.75 -32.87
N THR A 361 16.99 -2.96 -33.65
CA THR A 361 17.35 -4.29 -34.18
C THR A 361 18.30 -4.99 -33.21
N ILE A 362 17.91 -6.17 -32.69
CA ILE A 362 18.66 -6.94 -31.69
C ILE A 362 19.50 -8.03 -32.40
N PRO A 363 20.78 -8.18 -32.12
CA PRO A 363 21.61 -9.24 -32.65
C PRO A 363 21.47 -10.58 -31.92
N GLU A 364 21.63 -11.69 -32.63
CA GLU A 364 21.49 -13.05 -32.09
C GLU A 364 22.64 -13.52 -31.19
N SER A 365 23.81 -12.94 -31.28
CA SER A 365 24.95 -13.34 -30.45
C SER A 365 25.58 -12.17 -29.72
N GLY A 366 25.60 -12.29 -28.39
CA GLY A 366 26.14 -11.28 -27.47
C GLY A 366 25.04 -10.39 -26.90
N SER A 367 24.84 -10.46 -25.59
CA SER A 367 23.86 -9.61 -24.90
C SER A 367 24.58 -8.42 -24.28
N TRP A 368 24.47 -7.26 -24.91
CA TRP A 368 24.95 -6.00 -24.36
C TRP A 368 23.82 -5.20 -23.74
N TYR A 369 24.11 -4.51 -22.67
CA TYR A 369 23.11 -3.77 -21.89
C TYR A 369 23.63 -2.37 -21.59
N ALA A 370 22.80 -1.35 -21.79
CA ALA A 370 23.07 -0.01 -21.29
C ALA A 370 22.32 0.19 -19.97
N ARG A 371 22.99 0.78 -18.99
CA ARG A 371 22.34 1.24 -17.77
C ARG A 371 21.85 2.66 -18.02
N THR A 372 20.54 2.85 -17.95
CA THR A 372 19.87 4.15 -18.08
C THR A 372 19.26 4.54 -16.72
N VAL A 373 18.81 5.77 -16.59
CA VAL A 373 18.06 6.22 -15.41
C VAL A 373 16.78 5.42 -15.18
N ASN A 374 16.28 4.74 -16.23
CA ASN A 374 15.05 3.93 -16.20
C ASN A 374 15.33 2.41 -16.14
N GLY A 375 16.56 1.99 -15.85
CA GLY A 375 16.94 0.57 -15.74
C GLY A 375 17.94 0.10 -16.80
N THR A 376 18.15 -1.21 -16.87
CA THR A 376 19.08 -1.84 -17.81
C THR A 376 18.36 -2.19 -19.10
N VAL A 377 18.80 -1.63 -20.23
CA VAL A 377 18.25 -1.88 -21.57
C VAL A 377 19.22 -2.74 -22.34
N LYS A 378 18.74 -3.84 -22.93
CA LYS A 378 19.53 -4.65 -23.86
C LYS A 378 19.76 -3.86 -25.16
N LEU A 379 21.00 -3.71 -25.55
CA LEU A 379 21.36 -2.91 -26.71
C LEU A 379 21.25 -3.70 -28.03
N GLY A 380 20.78 -3.05 -29.08
CA GLY A 380 20.73 -3.55 -30.45
C GLY A 380 21.85 -2.95 -31.34
N GLN A 381 21.74 -3.12 -32.65
CA GLN A 381 22.75 -2.64 -33.65
C GLN A 381 22.95 -1.15 -33.67
N THR A 382 21.88 -0.41 -33.44
CA THR A 382 21.88 1.06 -33.45
C THR A 382 21.25 1.54 -32.14
N VAL A 383 21.87 2.49 -31.51
CA VAL A 383 21.32 3.18 -30.33
C VAL A 383 21.04 4.64 -30.70
N SER A 384 19.92 5.15 -30.25
CA SER A 384 19.65 6.57 -30.34
C SER A 384 20.32 7.27 -29.15
N VAL A 385 21.19 8.20 -29.45
CA VAL A 385 21.84 9.06 -28.45
C VAL A 385 21.09 10.40 -28.45
N VAL A 386 20.47 10.72 -27.33
CA VAL A 386 19.81 12.01 -27.10
C VAL A 386 20.79 12.94 -26.37
N SER A 387 21.11 14.06 -26.98
CA SER A 387 21.91 15.12 -26.36
C SER A 387 21.15 16.43 -26.36
N ALA A 388 21.70 17.46 -25.72
CA ALA A 388 21.14 18.82 -25.75
C ALA A 388 21.05 19.41 -27.18
N ALA A 389 21.78 18.84 -28.13
CA ALA A 389 21.80 19.24 -29.55
C ALA A 389 20.80 18.44 -30.44
N GLY A 390 20.03 17.50 -29.84
CA GLY A 390 19.07 16.65 -30.55
C GLY A 390 19.38 15.16 -30.46
N THR A 391 18.56 14.37 -31.18
CA THR A 391 18.70 12.90 -31.22
C THR A 391 19.57 12.49 -32.41
N SER A 392 20.60 11.69 -32.18
CA SER A 392 21.42 11.06 -33.22
C SER A 392 21.44 9.55 -33.06
N SER A 393 21.62 8.81 -34.14
CA SER A 393 21.81 7.36 -34.08
C SER A 393 23.30 7.02 -34.18
N ALA A 394 23.77 6.12 -33.33
CA ALA A 394 25.12 5.58 -33.41
C ALA A 394 25.08 4.06 -33.59
N SER A 395 25.99 3.53 -34.43
CA SER A 395 26.19 2.08 -34.55
C SER A 395 26.87 1.56 -33.29
N LEU A 396 26.41 0.40 -32.79
CA LEU A 396 27.11 -0.28 -31.68
C LEU A 396 28.46 -0.83 -32.07
N ASN A 397 28.65 -1.11 -33.37
CA ASN A 397 29.94 -1.61 -33.86
C ASN A 397 30.99 -0.53 -33.72
N GLY A 398 32.04 -0.80 -32.97
CA GLY A 398 33.13 0.15 -32.67
C GLY A 398 32.91 1.03 -31.45
N LEU A 399 31.74 0.93 -30.75
CA LEU A 399 31.60 1.53 -29.42
C LEU A 399 32.40 0.76 -28.39
N LYS A 400 32.85 1.46 -27.35
CA LYS A 400 33.62 0.87 -26.25
C LYS A 400 32.81 0.82 -24.97
N THR A 401 32.87 -0.30 -24.28
CA THR A 401 32.32 -0.43 -22.92
C THR A 401 33.43 -0.27 -21.89
N VAL A 402 33.10 0.28 -20.75
CA VAL A 402 33.96 0.34 -19.57
C VAL A 402 33.29 -0.46 -18.47
N ASP A 403 33.98 -1.46 -17.91
CA ASP A 403 33.46 -2.23 -16.78
C ASP A 403 33.74 -1.51 -15.44
N SER A 404 33.30 -2.10 -14.34
CA SER A 404 33.47 -1.53 -12.99
C SER A 404 34.91 -1.42 -12.53
N SER A 405 35.85 -2.06 -13.22
CA SER A 405 37.29 -1.97 -12.99
C SER A 405 37.99 -0.93 -13.86
N GLY A 406 37.27 -0.24 -14.75
CA GLY A 406 37.79 0.73 -15.70
C GLY A 406 38.37 0.09 -16.98
N LYS A 407 38.20 -1.22 -17.19
CA LYS A 407 38.64 -1.90 -18.39
C LYS A 407 37.79 -1.57 -19.57
N VAL A 408 38.43 -1.12 -20.64
CA VAL A 408 37.77 -0.75 -21.91
C VAL A 408 37.76 -1.95 -22.85
N SER A 409 36.57 -2.30 -23.36
CA SER A 409 36.39 -3.38 -24.34
C SER A 409 35.55 -2.88 -25.52
N GLU A 410 35.95 -3.27 -26.74
CA GLU A 410 35.23 -2.91 -27.98
C GLU A 410 34.05 -3.86 -28.23
N ILE A 411 32.92 -3.32 -28.66
CA ILE A 411 31.72 -4.09 -29.00
C ILE A 411 31.84 -4.62 -30.43
N SER A 412 31.79 -5.94 -30.57
CA SER A 412 31.60 -6.60 -31.87
C SER A 412 30.35 -7.45 -31.86
N TYR A 413 29.57 -7.45 -32.97
CA TYR A 413 28.31 -8.20 -33.01
C TYR A 413 27.91 -8.62 -34.45
N THR A 414 26.96 -9.57 -34.55
CA THR A 414 26.35 -10.08 -35.79
C THR A 414 24.81 -9.88 -35.76
N PRO A 415 24.17 -9.42 -36.83
CA PRO A 415 22.76 -8.98 -36.76
C PRO A 415 21.73 -10.11 -36.85
N ALA A 416 20.65 -10.06 -36.09
CA ALA A 416 19.31 -10.55 -36.44
C ALA A 416 18.21 -10.16 -35.45
N GLN A 417 17.16 -9.63 -35.93
CA GLN A 417 15.81 -9.30 -35.41
C GLN A 417 15.55 -7.86 -34.99
N THR A 418 14.40 -7.38 -35.47
CA THR A 418 13.86 -6.05 -35.22
C THR A 418 12.86 -6.09 -34.07
N VAL A 419 13.09 -5.32 -33.00
CA VAL A 419 12.15 -5.12 -31.90
C VAL A 419 11.80 -3.65 -31.82
N THR A 420 10.50 -3.36 -31.76
CA THR A 420 10.01 -1.99 -31.57
C THR A 420 9.99 -1.67 -30.07
N VAL A 421 10.77 -0.67 -29.65
CA VAL A 421 10.75 -0.15 -28.28
C VAL A 421 9.96 1.16 -28.31
N SER A 422 8.82 1.18 -27.62
CA SER A 422 8.06 2.41 -27.42
C SER A 422 8.74 3.25 -26.33
N GLY A 423 9.07 4.50 -26.67
CA GLY A 423 9.63 5.45 -25.71
C GLY A 423 8.57 5.88 -24.69
N SER A 424 9.01 6.35 -23.51
CA SER A 424 8.15 6.96 -22.49
C SER A 424 7.36 8.13 -23.12
N GLY A 425 6.02 8.02 -23.08
CA GLY A 425 5.12 9.08 -23.59
C GLY A 425 4.34 8.76 -24.86
N ALA A 426 4.58 7.62 -25.51
CA ALA A 426 3.85 7.27 -26.74
C ALA A 426 2.46 6.68 -26.41
N ALA A 427 1.41 7.35 -26.90
CA ALA A 427 0.06 6.82 -26.87
C ALA A 427 -0.05 5.53 -27.69
N THR A 428 -0.58 4.45 -27.09
CA THR A 428 -0.89 3.21 -27.79
C THR A 428 -2.39 3.08 -27.93
N THR A 429 -2.90 2.98 -29.15
CA THR A 429 -4.34 2.87 -29.42
C THR A 429 -4.66 1.54 -30.10
N VAL A 430 -5.62 0.82 -29.53
CA VAL A 430 -6.29 -0.32 -30.17
C VAL A 430 -7.59 0.16 -30.78
N THR A 431 -7.75 -0.05 -32.09
CA THR A 431 -8.97 0.25 -32.84
C THR A 431 -9.70 -1.05 -33.17
N PHE A 432 -10.98 -1.10 -32.90
CA PHE A 432 -11.84 -2.26 -33.15
C PHE A 432 -12.47 -2.16 -34.54
N ASN A 433 -12.33 -3.21 -35.34
CA ASN A 433 -12.91 -3.35 -36.68
C ASN A 433 -14.23 -4.12 -36.65
N SER A 434 -14.41 -5.05 -35.69
CA SER A 434 -15.60 -5.88 -35.52
C SER A 434 -15.99 -6.05 -34.04
N SER A 435 -17.20 -6.55 -33.79
CA SER A 435 -17.68 -6.83 -32.42
C SER A 435 -16.96 -8.01 -31.74
N SER A 436 -16.33 -8.88 -32.53
CA SER A 436 -15.54 -10.02 -32.03
C SER A 436 -14.10 -9.68 -31.70
N ASP A 437 -13.61 -8.50 -32.06
CA ASP A 437 -12.24 -8.09 -31.75
C ASP A 437 -11.98 -8.08 -30.26
N VAL A 438 -10.78 -8.46 -29.87
CA VAL A 438 -10.37 -8.62 -28.48
C VAL A 438 -9.30 -7.62 -28.11
N LEU A 439 -9.54 -6.84 -27.07
CA LEU A 439 -8.50 -6.09 -26.37
C LEU A 439 -7.73 -7.05 -25.46
N ILE A 440 -6.42 -7.10 -25.63
CA ILE A 440 -5.52 -7.85 -24.76
C ILE A 440 -4.72 -6.86 -23.93
N ILE A 441 -4.74 -7.02 -22.61
CA ILE A 441 -4.02 -6.20 -21.66
C ILE A 441 -2.94 -7.07 -21.03
N ASN A 442 -1.70 -6.82 -21.38
CA ASN A 442 -0.54 -7.54 -20.86
C ASN A 442 0.17 -6.69 -19.82
N GLY A 443 0.18 -7.14 -18.58
CA GLY A 443 0.70 -6.36 -17.46
C GLY A 443 1.73 -7.07 -16.61
N LYS A 444 2.39 -6.29 -15.75
CA LYS A 444 3.40 -6.72 -14.79
C LYS A 444 3.07 -6.15 -13.41
N GLY A 445 3.49 -6.87 -12.36
CA GLY A 445 3.28 -6.43 -10.98
C GLY A 445 1.85 -6.65 -10.48
N ASN A 446 1.64 -6.34 -9.20
CA ASN A 446 0.35 -6.47 -8.54
C ASN A 446 0.26 -5.46 -7.38
N GLY A 447 -0.65 -4.52 -7.48
CA GLY A 447 -0.90 -3.45 -6.52
C GLY A 447 -0.78 -2.06 -7.14
N HIS A 448 -0.81 -1.04 -6.28
CA HIS A 448 -0.81 0.37 -6.68
C HIS A 448 0.57 0.92 -7.12
N GLY A 449 1.65 0.23 -6.80
CA GLY A 449 3.01 0.62 -7.19
C GLY A 449 3.74 1.54 -6.22
N VAL A 450 3.10 2.08 -5.19
CA VAL A 450 3.68 3.11 -4.30
C VAL A 450 4.24 2.51 -3.01
N GLY A 451 5.44 2.89 -2.62
CA GLY A 451 6.11 2.40 -1.43
C GLY A 451 6.73 1.01 -1.60
N MET A 452 6.60 0.12 -0.63
CA MET A 452 7.31 -1.15 -0.59
C MET A 452 6.63 -2.25 -1.42
N SER A 453 7.39 -2.87 -2.33
CA SER A 453 7.03 -4.12 -2.99
C SER A 453 7.36 -5.31 -2.07
N GLN A 454 6.37 -6.12 -1.71
CA GLN A 454 6.55 -7.28 -0.83
C GLN A 454 7.47 -8.33 -1.46
N THR A 455 7.31 -8.62 -2.76
CA THR A 455 8.22 -9.54 -3.47
C THR A 455 9.61 -8.94 -3.66
N GLY A 456 9.71 -7.62 -3.77
CA GLY A 456 11.00 -6.94 -3.83
C GLY A 456 11.74 -6.97 -2.48
N ALA A 457 11.04 -6.72 -1.37
CA ALA A 457 11.60 -6.90 -0.02
C ALA A 457 12.12 -8.32 0.19
N GLN A 458 11.36 -9.35 -0.24
CA GLN A 458 11.80 -10.74 -0.24
C GLN A 458 13.05 -10.97 -1.11
N GLY A 459 13.11 -10.34 -2.28
CA GLY A 459 14.27 -10.44 -3.19
C GLY A 459 15.53 -9.81 -2.59
N MET A 460 15.39 -8.67 -1.91
CA MET A 460 16.48 -8.03 -1.19
C MET A 460 16.97 -8.89 0.00
N ALA A 461 16.03 -9.38 0.82
CA ALA A 461 16.36 -10.22 1.97
C ALA A 461 17.10 -11.50 1.55
N LYS A 462 16.72 -12.15 0.44
CA LYS A 462 17.47 -13.28 -0.15
C LYS A 462 18.90 -12.93 -0.58
N GLN A 463 19.17 -11.66 -0.84
CA GLN A 463 20.52 -11.17 -1.18
C GLN A 463 21.29 -10.70 0.05
N GLY A 464 20.77 -10.89 1.27
CA GLY A 464 21.41 -10.58 2.53
C GLY A 464 21.20 -9.15 3.04
N PHE A 465 20.30 -8.37 2.45
CA PHE A 465 19.91 -7.07 2.99
C PHE A 465 19.10 -7.24 4.28
N ASN A 466 19.40 -6.46 5.30
CA ASN A 466 18.63 -6.44 6.53
C ASN A 466 17.37 -5.56 6.35
N TYR A 467 16.44 -5.61 7.32
CA TYR A 467 15.17 -4.89 7.25
C TYR A 467 15.32 -3.36 7.18
N LEU A 468 16.37 -2.79 7.78
CA LEU A 468 16.64 -1.35 7.71
C LEU A 468 17.07 -0.93 6.31
N ASP A 469 17.95 -1.71 5.67
CA ASP A 469 18.37 -1.47 4.29
C ASP A 469 17.19 -1.53 3.33
N ILE A 470 16.29 -2.51 3.54
CA ILE A 470 15.09 -2.70 2.73
C ILE A 470 14.12 -1.51 2.91
N LEU A 471 13.87 -1.08 4.14
CA LEU A 471 13.03 0.09 4.42
C LEU A 471 13.59 1.36 3.78
N GLN A 472 14.89 1.63 3.91
CA GLN A 472 15.56 2.78 3.32
C GLN A 472 15.58 2.74 1.78
N PHE A 473 15.59 1.54 1.20
CA PHE A 473 15.45 1.38 -0.24
C PHE A 473 14.06 1.84 -0.72
N TYR A 474 12.98 1.41 -0.07
CA TYR A 474 11.62 1.72 -0.54
C TYR A 474 11.09 3.08 -0.09
N TYR A 475 11.53 3.58 1.05
CA TYR A 475 11.08 4.86 1.62
C TYR A 475 12.25 5.85 1.68
N THR A 476 12.15 6.92 0.93
CA THR A 476 13.24 7.88 0.73
C THR A 476 13.39 8.81 1.93
N GLY A 477 14.61 8.94 2.47
CA GLY A 477 14.94 9.94 3.50
C GLY A 477 14.27 9.70 4.86
N ILE A 478 13.97 8.45 5.16
CA ILE A 478 13.31 8.04 6.41
C ILE A 478 14.34 7.74 7.51
N GLU A 479 13.84 7.75 8.74
CA GLU A 479 14.49 7.19 9.93
C GLU A 479 13.61 6.10 10.53
N VAL A 480 14.24 5.06 11.10
CA VAL A 480 13.54 4.02 11.87
C VAL A 480 13.97 4.15 13.32
N ARG A 481 13.01 4.37 14.19
CA ARG A 481 13.25 4.58 15.63
C ARG A 481 12.52 3.54 16.46
#